data_02d07872de04e1907985a1e8dae79c91
#
_entry.id   02d07872de04e1907985a1e8dae79c91
#
_cell.length_a   1.000
_cell.length_b   1.000
_cell.length_c   1.000
_cell.angle_alpha   90.00
_cell.angle_beta   90.00
_cell.angle_gamma   90.00
#
_symmetry.space_group_name_H-M   'P 1'
#
loop_
_entity.id
_entity.type
_entity.pdbx_description
1 polymer ?
#
loop_
_entity_poly.entity_id
_entity_poly.type
_entity_poly.pdbx_seq_one_letter_code
_entity_poly.pdbx_strand_id
1 'polypeptide(L)'
;DTEMVFITCGMGGGTGTGAAPVIAGMAKEKGILTVGVVTIPFAFEGKVKIKKALQGVEEMRKNVDSLLVSNNERLCELYSNEIMRLEDGLAKADEVVTVAAKSISEIITMRGIINRDFCDVQTVMKDGGDAIMSVGYASGENRIGKAFVEALKSPLLNNVEIEKARRMLYIIYSSDEHQVAISELNEIRFFMNDLAEDIEVLWGVYRDNTLGEQVKVALIATDFADMNVTMNDKASQTTEQQKVMMDMYYGERKQK
;
A
#
# COMPACT_ATOMS: atom_id res chain seq x y z
N ASP A 1 25.04 10.27 -7.54
CA ASP A 1 24.89 8.83 -7.80
C ASP A 1 23.64 8.22 -7.08
N THR A 2 22.59 9.02 -6.88
CA THR A 2 21.31 8.54 -6.32
C THR A 2 20.41 8.10 -7.46
N GLU A 3 19.97 6.84 -7.46
CA GLU A 3 19.14 6.27 -8.51
C GLU A 3 17.65 6.24 -8.13
N MET A 4 17.34 6.25 -6.82
CA MET A 4 15.98 6.21 -6.30
C MET A 4 15.82 7.08 -5.05
N VAL A 5 14.65 7.66 -4.87
CA VAL A 5 14.27 8.40 -3.67
C VAL A 5 12.87 8.02 -3.21
N PHE A 6 12.72 7.82 -1.90
CA PHE A 6 11.42 7.71 -1.24
C PHE A 6 11.06 9.03 -0.59
N ILE A 7 9.84 9.49 -0.84
CA ILE A 7 9.29 10.66 -0.18
C ILE A 7 8.07 10.25 0.62
N THR A 8 8.23 10.25 1.94
CA THR A 8 7.18 9.84 2.87
C THR A 8 6.66 11.02 3.65
N CYS A 9 5.34 11.17 3.70
CA CYS A 9 4.73 12.24 4.50
C CYS A 9 3.24 12.00 4.78
N GLY A 10 2.76 12.60 5.88
CA GLY A 10 1.33 12.75 6.14
C GLY A 10 0.77 13.94 5.38
N MET A 11 -0.29 13.73 4.61
CA MET A 11 -1.01 14.78 3.89
C MET A 11 -2.00 15.53 4.80
N GLY A 12 -2.37 16.75 4.43
CA GLY A 12 -3.33 17.59 5.16
C GLY A 12 -2.68 18.64 6.07
N GLY A 13 -1.38 18.51 6.37
CA GLY A 13 -0.57 19.52 7.05
C GLY A 13 0.05 20.53 6.08
N GLY A 14 0.96 21.39 6.59
CA GLY A 14 1.69 22.35 5.77
C GLY A 14 2.86 21.74 5.01
N THR A 15 3.73 21.04 5.74
CA THR A 15 5.00 20.50 5.19
C THR A 15 4.75 19.37 4.19
N GLY A 16 4.00 18.33 4.58
CA GLY A 16 3.74 17.19 3.71
C GLY A 16 2.96 17.58 2.46
N THR A 17 1.92 18.39 2.61
CA THR A 17 1.07 18.80 1.48
C THR A 17 1.76 19.79 0.54
N GLY A 18 2.58 20.70 1.08
CA GLY A 18 3.19 21.78 0.30
C GLY A 18 4.60 21.46 -0.19
N ALA A 19 5.49 20.93 0.67
CA ALA A 19 6.90 20.76 0.31
C ALA A 19 7.16 19.42 -0.39
N ALA A 20 6.48 18.32 0.01
CA ALA A 20 6.77 17.01 -0.54
C ALA A 20 6.58 16.91 -2.07
N PRO A 21 5.49 17.43 -2.68
CA PRO A 21 5.35 17.42 -4.13
C PRO A 21 6.46 18.20 -4.86
N VAL A 22 6.89 19.31 -4.30
CA VAL A 22 7.98 20.12 -4.88
C VAL A 22 9.30 19.35 -4.87
N ILE A 23 9.64 18.75 -3.75
CA ILE A 23 10.86 17.92 -3.62
C ILE A 23 10.78 16.72 -4.57
N ALA A 24 9.63 16.09 -4.69
CA ALA A 24 9.38 15.00 -5.62
C ALA A 24 9.64 15.40 -7.07
N GLY A 25 9.07 16.54 -7.51
CA GLY A 25 9.28 17.06 -8.84
C GLY A 25 10.75 17.33 -9.14
N MET A 26 11.47 17.93 -8.21
CA MET A 26 12.92 18.17 -8.33
C MET A 26 13.73 16.89 -8.49
N ALA A 27 13.34 15.79 -7.81
CA ALA A 27 13.99 14.50 -7.93
C ALA A 27 13.67 13.84 -9.29
N LYS A 28 12.40 13.84 -9.68
CA LYS A 28 11.93 13.29 -10.96
C LYS A 28 12.55 14.01 -12.16
N GLU A 29 12.67 15.35 -12.13
CA GLU A 29 13.34 16.15 -13.16
C GLU A 29 14.82 15.79 -13.34
N LYS A 30 15.46 15.27 -12.29
CA LYS A 30 16.85 14.77 -12.37
C LYS A 30 16.95 13.32 -12.88
N GLY A 31 15.84 12.71 -13.26
CA GLY A 31 15.78 11.31 -13.73
C GLY A 31 15.92 10.27 -12.61
N ILE A 32 15.78 10.67 -11.35
CA ILE A 32 15.82 9.79 -10.19
C ILE A 32 14.45 9.12 -10.05
N LEU A 33 14.40 7.79 -9.92
CA LEU A 33 13.15 7.06 -9.66
C LEU A 33 12.54 7.58 -8.35
N THR A 34 11.39 8.23 -8.46
CA THR A 34 10.77 8.94 -7.34
C THR A 34 9.50 8.23 -6.90
N VAL A 35 9.51 7.68 -5.69
CA VAL A 35 8.38 6.97 -5.10
C VAL A 35 7.81 7.75 -3.92
N GLY A 36 6.53 8.08 -4.01
CA GLY A 36 5.78 8.70 -2.93
C GLY A 36 5.07 7.65 -2.06
N VAL A 37 5.19 7.78 -0.75
CA VAL A 37 4.41 6.98 0.22
C VAL A 37 3.75 7.95 1.18
N VAL A 38 2.45 8.15 1.01
CA VAL A 38 1.72 9.20 1.72
C VAL A 38 0.51 8.67 2.48
N THR A 39 0.17 9.32 3.59
CA THR A 39 -1.01 8.98 4.37
C THR A 39 -2.08 10.07 4.28
N ILE A 40 -3.35 9.66 4.17
CA ILE A 40 -4.52 10.52 4.31
C ILE A 40 -4.96 10.47 5.78
N PRO A 41 -5.24 11.63 6.42
CA PRO A 41 -5.62 11.69 7.82
C PRO A 41 -6.94 10.97 8.11
N PHE A 42 -7.16 10.63 9.37
CA PHE A 42 -8.40 10.05 9.86
C PHE A 42 -9.59 11.01 9.68
N ALA A 43 -10.80 10.47 9.56
CA ALA A 43 -12.03 11.28 9.40
C ALA A 43 -12.28 12.22 10.58
N PHE A 44 -11.94 11.79 11.80
CA PHE A 44 -12.08 12.61 13.03
C PHE A 44 -11.15 13.83 13.06
N GLU A 45 -10.13 13.89 12.21
CA GLU A 45 -9.23 15.06 12.10
C GLU A 45 -9.86 16.24 11.32
N GLY A 46 -11.01 16.03 10.71
CA GLY A 46 -11.86 17.06 10.14
C GLY A 46 -11.78 17.22 8.63
N LYS A 47 -12.92 17.58 8.03
CA LYS A 47 -13.12 17.67 6.57
C LYS A 47 -12.14 18.61 5.86
N VAL A 48 -11.74 19.72 6.51
CA VAL A 48 -10.81 20.69 5.91
C VAL A 48 -9.43 20.08 5.75
N LYS A 49 -8.98 19.30 6.74
CA LYS A 49 -7.69 18.60 6.69
C LYS A 49 -7.69 17.52 5.60
N ILE A 50 -8.77 16.75 5.52
CA ILE A 50 -8.95 15.74 4.48
C ILE A 50 -8.95 16.37 3.08
N LYS A 51 -9.69 17.47 2.87
CA LYS A 51 -9.71 18.17 1.58
C LYS A 51 -8.31 18.64 1.16
N LYS A 52 -7.53 19.21 2.10
CA LYS A 52 -6.14 19.59 1.85
C LYS A 52 -5.27 18.38 1.54
N ALA A 53 -5.48 17.27 2.25
CA ALA A 53 -4.74 16.04 2.01
C ALA A 53 -4.97 15.51 0.60
N LEU A 54 -6.22 15.45 0.14
CA LEU A 54 -6.56 15.02 -1.21
C LEU A 54 -5.94 15.92 -2.29
N GLN A 55 -5.93 17.22 -2.07
CA GLN A 55 -5.23 18.15 -2.97
C GLN A 55 -3.72 17.88 -3.02
N GLY A 56 -3.11 17.58 -1.85
CA GLY A 56 -1.70 17.22 -1.79
C GLY A 56 -1.38 15.91 -2.47
N VAL A 57 -2.26 14.91 -2.37
CA VAL A 57 -2.16 13.63 -3.09
C VAL A 57 -2.17 13.85 -4.59
N GLU A 58 -3.08 14.69 -5.11
CA GLU A 58 -3.14 15.01 -6.54
C GLU A 58 -1.88 15.73 -7.04
N GLU A 59 -1.34 16.66 -6.24
CA GLU A 59 -0.07 17.31 -6.59
C GLU A 59 1.11 16.33 -6.51
N MET A 60 1.10 15.42 -5.52
CA MET A 60 2.14 14.39 -5.39
C MET A 60 2.13 13.45 -6.59
N ARG A 61 0.94 13.01 -7.04
CA ARG A 61 0.76 12.10 -8.19
C ARG A 61 1.41 12.61 -9.46
N LYS A 62 1.38 13.94 -9.71
CA LYS A 62 1.99 14.55 -10.89
C LYS A 62 3.53 14.56 -10.83
N ASN A 63 4.09 14.50 -9.63
CA ASN A 63 5.50 14.75 -9.36
C ASN A 63 6.29 13.49 -8.96
N VAL A 64 5.66 12.31 -8.91
CA VAL A 64 6.33 11.03 -8.63
C VAL A 64 6.19 10.06 -9.80
N ASP A 65 6.99 9.00 -9.82
CA ASP A 65 6.82 7.88 -10.76
C ASP A 65 5.74 6.92 -10.26
N SER A 66 5.77 6.60 -8.97
CA SER A 66 4.76 5.76 -8.32
C SER A 66 4.32 6.37 -7.00
N LEU A 67 3.02 6.33 -6.72
CA LEU A 67 2.41 6.88 -5.52
C LEU A 67 1.63 5.83 -4.74
N LEU A 68 2.13 5.49 -3.55
CA LEU A 68 1.39 4.67 -2.59
C LEU A 68 0.62 5.60 -1.64
N VAL A 69 -0.70 5.43 -1.60
CA VAL A 69 -1.58 6.22 -0.74
C VAL A 69 -2.21 5.32 0.31
N SER A 70 -1.87 5.55 1.58
CA SER A 70 -2.52 4.89 2.72
C SER A 70 -3.61 5.77 3.29
N ASN A 71 -4.84 5.26 3.35
CA ASN A 71 -5.94 5.93 4.01
C ASN A 71 -6.08 5.43 5.44
N ASN A 72 -5.75 6.28 6.44
CA ASN A 72 -5.79 5.91 7.84
C ASN A 72 -7.21 5.53 8.31
N GLU A 73 -8.27 6.05 7.68
CA GLU A 73 -9.64 5.67 7.99
C GLU A 73 -9.91 4.17 7.79
N ARG A 74 -9.22 3.55 6.82
CA ARG A 74 -9.32 2.11 6.59
C ARG A 74 -8.85 1.28 7.78
N LEU A 75 -7.86 1.76 8.50
CA LEU A 75 -7.41 1.10 9.73
C LEU A 75 -8.51 1.12 10.80
N CYS A 76 -9.25 2.23 10.93
CA CYS A 76 -10.40 2.29 11.83
C CYS A 76 -11.50 1.29 11.44
N GLU A 77 -11.78 1.14 10.14
CA GLU A 77 -12.77 0.17 9.65
C GLU A 77 -12.37 -1.28 9.99
N LEU A 78 -11.10 -1.63 9.82
CA LEU A 78 -10.61 -2.99 10.09
C LEU A 78 -10.61 -3.37 11.56
N TYR A 79 -10.19 -2.43 12.39
CA TYR A 79 -10.11 -2.64 13.83
C TYR A 79 -11.35 -2.17 14.57
N SER A 80 -12.47 -1.89 13.84
CA SER A 80 -13.73 -1.42 14.42
C SER A 80 -14.33 -2.36 15.48
N ASN A 81 -14.01 -3.65 15.41
CA ASN A 81 -14.46 -4.67 16.36
C ASN A 81 -13.49 -4.88 17.54
N GLU A 82 -12.37 -4.19 17.56
CA GLU A 82 -11.36 -4.29 18.61
C GLU A 82 -11.32 -2.99 19.42
N ILE A 83 -11.12 -3.11 20.74
CA ILE A 83 -10.86 -1.93 21.59
C ILE A 83 -9.41 -1.54 21.39
N MET A 84 -9.14 -0.74 20.37
CA MET A 84 -7.81 -0.24 20.07
C MET A 84 -7.59 1.14 20.71
N ARG A 85 -6.45 1.32 21.37
CA ARG A 85 -6.06 2.64 21.89
C ARG A 85 -5.68 3.55 20.72
N LEU A 86 -5.92 4.85 20.86
CA LEU A 86 -5.56 5.83 19.83
C LEU A 86 -4.08 5.76 19.43
N GLU A 87 -3.19 5.61 20.41
CA GLU A 87 -1.75 5.47 20.18
C GLU A 87 -1.42 4.26 19.31
N ASP A 88 -2.09 3.12 19.57
CA ASP A 88 -1.89 1.89 18.81
C ASP A 88 -2.40 2.05 17.36
N GLY A 89 -3.52 2.75 17.18
CA GLY A 89 -4.05 3.07 15.84
C GLY A 89 -3.12 3.97 15.02
N LEU A 90 -2.53 4.99 15.66
CA LEU A 90 -1.54 5.86 15.02
C LEU A 90 -0.26 5.09 14.69
N ALA A 91 0.22 4.23 15.61
CA ALA A 91 1.38 3.38 15.37
C ALA A 91 1.15 2.41 14.19
N LYS A 92 -0.06 1.88 14.03
CA LYS A 92 -0.43 1.05 12.86
C LYS A 92 -0.38 1.82 11.55
N ALA A 93 -0.81 3.08 11.54
CA ALA A 93 -0.69 3.94 10.36
C ALA A 93 0.78 4.17 9.95
N ASP A 94 1.65 4.40 10.93
CA ASP A 94 3.09 4.56 10.70
C ASP A 94 3.75 3.24 10.27
N GLU A 95 3.30 2.10 10.82
CA GLU A 95 3.78 0.77 10.45
C GLU A 95 3.54 0.48 8.96
N VAL A 96 2.39 0.85 8.43
CA VAL A 96 2.05 0.67 7.01
C VAL A 96 3.05 1.36 6.09
N VAL A 97 3.35 2.63 6.38
CA VAL A 97 4.33 3.42 5.61
C VAL A 97 5.74 2.82 5.73
N THR A 98 6.10 2.40 6.94
CA THR A 98 7.39 1.77 7.22
C THR A 98 7.56 0.47 6.46
N VAL A 99 6.54 -0.41 6.49
CA VAL A 99 6.56 -1.69 5.78
C VAL A 99 6.68 -1.47 4.28
N ALA A 100 5.97 -0.50 3.70
CA ALA A 100 6.05 -0.19 2.28
C ALA A 100 7.47 0.23 1.87
N ALA A 101 8.04 1.25 2.52
CA ALA A 101 9.38 1.73 2.20
C ALA A 101 10.46 0.67 2.45
N LYS A 102 10.36 -0.06 3.58
CA LYS A 102 11.30 -1.11 3.95
C LYS A 102 11.28 -2.26 2.94
N SER A 103 10.12 -2.76 2.56
CA SER A 103 10.03 -3.89 1.64
C SER A 103 10.58 -3.58 0.25
N ILE A 104 10.32 -2.37 -0.28
CA ILE A 104 10.93 -1.96 -1.56
C ILE A 104 12.45 -1.84 -1.42
N SER A 105 12.94 -1.27 -0.31
CA SER A 105 14.38 -1.18 -0.04
C SER A 105 15.02 -2.57 0.10
N GLU A 106 14.35 -3.52 0.77
CA GLU A 106 14.80 -4.90 0.93
C GLU A 106 14.97 -5.59 -0.43
N ILE A 107 14.04 -5.40 -1.37
CA ILE A 107 14.11 -5.97 -2.72
C ILE A 107 15.41 -5.56 -3.43
N ILE A 108 15.84 -4.33 -3.25
CA ILE A 108 17.02 -3.77 -3.90
C ILE A 108 18.32 -4.17 -3.17
N THR A 109 18.29 -4.27 -1.84
CA THR A 109 19.49 -4.40 -0.99
C THR A 109 19.80 -5.82 -0.55
N MET A 110 18.79 -6.69 -0.45
CA MET A 110 18.97 -8.06 0.00
C MET A 110 19.40 -8.98 -1.14
N ARG A 111 20.20 -9.99 -0.80
CA ARG A 111 20.54 -11.05 -1.75
C ARG A 111 19.52 -12.19 -1.65
N GLY A 112 18.90 -12.51 -2.77
CA GLY A 112 17.94 -13.62 -2.89
C GLY A 112 18.53 -14.84 -3.61
N ILE A 113 17.74 -15.92 -3.68
CA ILE A 113 18.00 -17.09 -4.53
C ILE A 113 17.71 -16.72 -5.98
N ILE A 114 16.58 -16.03 -6.21
CA ILE A 114 16.23 -15.40 -7.48
C ILE A 114 16.24 -13.91 -7.18
N ASN A 115 17.37 -13.28 -7.52
CA ASN A 115 17.57 -11.86 -7.29
C ASN A 115 16.73 -11.05 -8.26
N ARG A 116 16.21 -9.93 -7.75
CA ARG A 116 15.74 -8.80 -8.54
C ARG A 116 16.69 -7.64 -8.30
N ASP A 117 17.08 -6.98 -9.36
CA ASP A 117 17.93 -5.81 -9.27
C ASP A 117 17.11 -4.51 -9.29
N PHE A 118 17.83 -3.41 -9.21
CA PHE A 118 17.19 -2.09 -9.26
C PHE A 118 16.44 -1.87 -10.57
N CYS A 119 16.91 -2.42 -11.69
CA CYS A 119 16.26 -2.28 -12.99
C CYS A 119 14.87 -2.95 -13.01
N ASP A 120 14.72 -4.10 -12.34
CA ASP A 120 13.42 -4.77 -12.20
C ASP A 120 12.42 -3.90 -11.42
N VAL A 121 12.86 -3.33 -10.29
CA VAL A 121 12.03 -2.41 -9.48
C VAL A 121 11.70 -1.15 -10.30
N GLN A 122 12.67 -0.62 -11.03
CA GLN A 122 12.47 0.52 -11.91
C GLN A 122 11.44 0.23 -12.99
N THR A 123 11.49 -0.95 -13.61
CA THR A 123 10.53 -1.37 -14.64
C THR A 123 9.10 -1.36 -14.13
N VAL A 124 8.87 -1.84 -12.90
CA VAL A 124 7.53 -1.87 -12.30
C VAL A 124 7.08 -0.49 -11.86
N MET A 125 7.97 0.33 -11.28
CA MET A 125 7.57 1.56 -10.58
C MET A 125 7.70 2.83 -11.40
N LYS A 126 8.54 2.86 -12.46
CA LYS A 126 8.72 4.05 -13.29
C LYS A 126 7.46 4.36 -14.10
N ASP A 127 6.99 5.59 -13.96
CA ASP A 127 5.75 6.05 -14.58
C ASP A 127 4.55 5.11 -14.28
N GLY A 128 4.60 4.45 -13.12
CA GLY A 128 3.61 3.48 -12.68
C GLY A 128 2.33 4.10 -12.10
N GLY A 129 2.30 5.41 -11.91
CA GLY A 129 1.14 6.13 -11.38
C GLY A 129 0.77 5.71 -9.96
N ASP A 130 -0.49 5.39 -9.72
CA ASP A 130 -0.90 4.85 -8.43
C ASP A 130 -0.32 3.45 -8.24
N ALA A 131 0.23 3.21 -7.07
CA ALA A 131 0.82 1.96 -6.67
C ALA A 131 0.13 1.42 -5.42
N ILE A 132 0.02 0.12 -5.34
CA ILE A 132 -0.38 -0.58 -4.12
C ILE A 132 0.73 -1.51 -3.68
N MET A 133 0.82 -1.66 -2.37
CA MET A 133 1.73 -2.60 -1.78
C MET A 133 1.05 -3.33 -0.64
N SER A 134 1.31 -4.61 -0.53
CA SER A 134 0.82 -5.43 0.57
C SER A 134 1.82 -6.48 0.98
N VAL A 135 1.66 -6.95 2.21
CA VAL A 135 2.49 -8.01 2.79
C VAL A 135 1.58 -9.00 3.49
N GLY A 136 1.81 -10.27 3.25
CA GLY A 136 1.12 -11.35 3.95
C GLY A 136 2.11 -12.34 4.54
N TYR A 137 1.72 -12.97 5.64
CA TYR A 137 2.53 -13.95 6.37
C TYR A 137 1.72 -15.24 6.56
N ALA A 138 2.35 -16.39 6.40
CA ALA A 138 1.73 -17.66 6.73
C ALA A 138 2.76 -18.74 7.09
N SER A 139 2.27 -19.79 7.74
CA SER A 139 3.06 -20.97 8.10
C SER A 139 2.26 -22.26 7.88
N GLY A 140 2.94 -23.41 7.94
CA GLY A 140 2.33 -24.72 7.78
C GLY A 140 2.03 -25.08 6.32
N GLU A 141 1.06 -25.98 6.11
CA GLU A 141 0.68 -26.42 4.77
C GLU A 141 0.09 -25.27 3.93
N ASN A 142 0.42 -25.26 2.63
CA ASN A 142 0.01 -24.23 1.67
C ASN A 142 0.36 -22.80 2.15
N ARG A 143 1.51 -22.64 2.78
CA ARG A 143 1.94 -21.39 3.41
C ARG A 143 2.10 -20.25 2.40
N ILE A 144 2.57 -20.53 1.17
CA ILE A 144 2.74 -19.50 0.14
C ILE A 144 1.38 -19.01 -0.34
N GLY A 145 0.47 -19.91 -0.70
CA GLY A 145 -0.89 -19.54 -1.12
C GLY A 145 -1.64 -18.77 -0.04
N LYS A 146 -1.53 -19.21 1.24
CA LYS A 146 -2.11 -18.49 2.38
C LYS A 146 -1.52 -17.09 2.55
N ALA A 147 -0.19 -16.94 2.43
CA ALA A 147 0.46 -15.64 2.53
C ALA A 147 0.03 -14.69 1.40
N PHE A 148 -0.16 -15.19 0.16
CA PHE A 148 -0.75 -14.43 -0.92
C PHE A 148 -2.18 -13.97 -0.60
N VAL A 149 -3.04 -14.88 -0.13
CA VAL A 149 -4.42 -14.55 0.26
C VAL A 149 -4.44 -13.51 1.37
N GLU A 150 -3.53 -13.61 2.34
CA GLU A 150 -3.41 -12.61 3.40
C GLU A 150 -2.94 -11.26 2.86
N ALA A 151 -1.94 -11.24 2.00
CA ALA A 151 -1.50 -10.03 1.32
C ALA A 151 -2.65 -9.35 0.57
N LEU A 152 -3.47 -10.12 -0.15
CA LEU A 152 -4.63 -9.61 -0.90
C LEU A 152 -5.77 -9.11 0.01
N LYS A 153 -5.82 -9.54 1.27
CA LYS A 153 -6.78 -9.03 2.27
C LYS A 153 -6.30 -7.75 2.96
N SER A 154 -5.08 -7.30 2.64
CA SER A 154 -4.52 -6.10 3.26
C SER A 154 -5.47 -4.90 3.14
N PRO A 155 -5.62 -4.12 4.20
CA PRO A 155 -6.44 -2.90 4.22
C PRO A 155 -6.07 -1.89 3.15
N LEU A 156 -4.82 -1.95 2.71
CA LEU A 156 -4.31 -1.07 1.65
C LEU A 156 -4.87 -1.44 0.26
N LEU A 157 -5.35 -2.67 0.10
CA LEU A 157 -5.89 -3.19 -1.15
C LEU A 157 -7.42 -3.10 -1.27
N ASN A 158 -8.13 -2.82 -0.16
CA ASN A 158 -9.59 -2.79 -0.19
C ASN A 158 -10.13 -1.79 -1.22
N ASN A 159 -10.86 -2.30 -2.20
CA ASN A 159 -11.46 -1.66 -3.38
C ASN A 159 -10.52 -1.42 -4.56
N VAL A 160 -9.29 -1.92 -4.53
CA VAL A 160 -8.45 -1.95 -5.72
C VAL A 160 -8.50 -3.35 -6.30
N GLU A 161 -9.02 -3.48 -7.50
CA GLU A 161 -8.98 -4.72 -8.25
C GLU A 161 -7.56 -4.90 -8.77
N ILE A 162 -6.78 -5.72 -8.06
CA ILE A 162 -5.37 -5.98 -8.42
C ILE A 162 -5.25 -6.56 -9.83
N GLU A 163 -6.32 -7.19 -10.29
CA GLU A 163 -6.48 -7.73 -11.64
C GLU A 163 -6.41 -6.65 -12.74
N LYS A 164 -6.60 -5.38 -12.38
CA LYS A 164 -6.49 -4.24 -13.29
C LYS A 164 -5.08 -3.64 -13.35
N ALA A 165 -4.16 -4.14 -12.55
CA ALA A 165 -2.76 -3.72 -12.64
C ALA A 165 -2.15 -4.26 -13.93
N ARG A 166 -1.29 -3.48 -14.57
CA ARG A 166 -0.52 -3.92 -15.74
C ARG A 166 0.86 -4.40 -15.37
N ARG A 167 1.36 -4.02 -14.20
CA ARG A 167 2.68 -4.42 -13.71
C ARG A 167 2.59 -4.89 -12.27
N MET A 168 3.22 -6.01 -11.99
CA MET A 168 3.27 -6.60 -10.67
C MET A 168 4.67 -7.10 -10.34
N LEU A 169 5.10 -6.88 -9.12
CA LEU A 169 6.28 -7.49 -8.55
C LEU A 169 5.90 -8.17 -7.25
N TYR A 170 6.22 -9.46 -7.09
CA TYR A 170 6.09 -10.12 -5.81
C TYR A 170 7.37 -10.81 -5.37
N ILE A 171 7.62 -10.77 -4.08
CA ILE A 171 8.78 -11.41 -3.47
C ILE A 171 8.32 -12.35 -2.37
N ILE A 172 8.86 -13.56 -2.40
CA ILE A 172 8.66 -14.57 -1.37
C ILE A 172 9.91 -14.60 -0.49
N TYR A 173 9.73 -14.43 0.82
CA TYR A 173 10.80 -14.54 1.79
C TYR A 173 10.61 -15.80 2.61
N SER A 174 11.70 -16.52 2.84
CA SER A 174 11.75 -17.72 3.69
C SER A 174 13.09 -17.83 4.41
N SER A 175 13.14 -18.57 5.51
CA SER A 175 14.39 -18.86 6.20
C SER A 175 15.24 -19.90 5.46
N ASP A 176 16.52 -19.98 5.82
CA ASP A 176 17.43 -21.03 5.30
C ASP A 176 17.03 -22.43 5.75
N GLU A 177 16.42 -22.57 6.93
CA GLU A 177 15.97 -23.85 7.47
C GLU A 177 14.67 -24.34 6.81
N HIS A 178 13.80 -23.42 6.39
CA HIS A 178 12.50 -23.71 5.80
C HIS A 178 12.37 -23.08 4.40
N GLN A 179 13.28 -23.45 3.49
CA GLN A 179 13.33 -22.92 2.13
C GLN A 179 12.06 -23.24 1.34
N VAL A 180 11.76 -22.38 0.37
CA VAL A 180 10.64 -22.59 -0.56
C VAL A 180 10.94 -23.76 -1.48
N ALA A 181 10.06 -24.75 -1.51
CA ALA A 181 10.13 -25.87 -2.44
C ALA A 181 9.44 -25.53 -3.77
N ILE A 182 9.90 -26.15 -4.87
CA ILE A 182 9.28 -25.96 -6.20
C ILE A 182 7.81 -26.38 -6.18
N SER A 183 7.43 -27.40 -5.40
CA SER A 183 6.05 -27.84 -5.24
C SER A 183 5.15 -26.77 -4.64
N GLU A 184 5.67 -25.94 -3.71
CA GLU A 184 4.95 -24.86 -3.07
C GLU A 184 4.66 -23.69 -4.05
N LEU A 185 5.50 -23.51 -5.08
CA LEU A 185 5.24 -22.49 -6.12
C LEU A 185 4.00 -22.80 -6.96
N ASN A 186 3.53 -24.06 -6.98
CA ASN A 186 2.26 -24.38 -7.64
C ASN A 186 1.05 -23.75 -6.94
N GLU A 187 1.17 -23.39 -5.66
CA GLU A 187 0.10 -22.72 -4.90
C GLU A 187 -0.24 -21.34 -5.48
N ILE A 188 0.74 -20.70 -6.13
CA ILE A 188 0.57 -19.38 -6.76
C ILE A 188 -0.19 -19.48 -8.09
N ARG A 189 -0.23 -20.66 -8.74
CA ARG A 189 -0.84 -20.82 -10.07
C ARG A 189 -2.30 -20.40 -10.13
N PHE A 190 -3.06 -20.68 -9.08
CA PHE A 190 -4.46 -20.25 -9.01
C PHE A 190 -4.58 -18.74 -9.07
N PHE A 191 -3.76 -18.04 -8.28
CA PHE A 191 -3.72 -16.58 -8.29
C PHE A 191 -3.28 -16.03 -9.66
N MET A 192 -2.25 -16.62 -10.28
CA MET A 192 -1.76 -16.17 -11.59
C MET A 192 -2.78 -16.37 -12.72
N ASN A 193 -3.62 -17.40 -12.63
CA ASN A 193 -4.67 -17.66 -13.64
C ASN A 193 -5.82 -16.64 -13.60
N ASP A 194 -6.01 -15.98 -12.46
CA ASP A 194 -7.06 -14.97 -12.27
C ASP A 194 -6.59 -13.55 -12.67
N LEU A 195 -5.29 -13.39 -12.95
CA LEU A 195 -4.73 -12.12 -13.42
C LEU A 195 -5.05 -11.87 -14.91
N ALA A 196 -5.04 -10.61 -15.32
CA ALA A 196 -5.18 -10.23 -16.71
C ALA A 196 -4.08 -10.85 -17.59
N GLU A 197 -4.41 -11.19 -18.85
CA GLU A 197 -3.46 -11.83 -19.77
C GLU A 197 -2.26 -10.93 -20.14
N ASP A 198 -2.41 -9.61 -20.01
CA ASP A 198 -1.44 -8.59 -20.39
C ASP A 198 -0.64 -8.04 -19.19
N ILE A 199 -0.78 -8.62 -17.99
CA ILE A 199 -0.04 -8.19 -16.82
C ILE A 199 1.43 -8.65 -16.89
N GLU A 200 2.36 -7.71 -16.76
CA GLU A 200 3.78 -8.01 -16.60
C GLU A 200 4.08 -8.38 -15.15
N VAL A 201 4.48 -9.64 -14.91
CA VAL A 201 4.76 -10.16 -13.58
C VAL A 201 6.24 -10.43 -13.40
N LEU A 202 6.85 -9.73 -12.45
CA LEU A 202 8.20 -10.00 -11.97
C LEU A 202 8.13 -10.67 -10.59
N TRP A 203 9.04 -11.58 -10.30
CA TRP A 203 9.06 -12.27 -9.01
C TRP A 203 10.46 -12.65 -8.55
N GLY A 204 10.63 -12.79 -7.24
CA GLY A 204 11.89 -13.19 -6.64
C GLY A 204 11.69 -14.03 -5.37
N VAL A 205 12.78 -14.69 -4.93
CA VAL A 205 12.81 -15.45 -3.68
C VAL A 205 14.01 -14.99 -2.88
N TYR A 206 13.76 -14.55 -1.65
CA TYR A 206 14.75 -13.97 -0.76
C TYR A 206 14.85 -14.74 0.54
N ARG A 207 15.95 -14.58 1.23
CA ARG A 207 16.21 -15.21 2.52
C ARG A 207 16.02 -14.23 3.66
N ASP A 208 15.22 -14.63 4.64
CA ASP A 208 15.01 -13.90 5.88
C ASP A 208 14.91 -14.88 7.05
N ASN A 209 16.02 -15.06 7.75
CA ASN A 209 16.11 -16.03 8.84
C ASN A 209 15.30 -15.63 10.10
N THR A 210 14.78 -14.40 10.13
CA THR A 210 13.89 -13.99 11.23
C THR A 210 12.51 -14.61 11.15
N LEU A 211 12.13 -15.16 9.99
CA LEU A 211 10.81 -15.75 9.74
C LEU A 211 10.63 -17.14 10.35
N GLY A 212 11.72 -17.89 10.63
CA GLY A 212 11.63 -19.28 11.09
C GLY A 212 10.85 -20.15 10.10
N GLU A 213 9.74 -20.73 10.54
CA GLU A 213 8.85 -21.56 9.70
C GLU A 213 7.91 -20.75 8.79
N GLN A 214 7.74 -19.47 9.07
CA GLN A 214 6.86 -18.62 8.28
C GLN A 214 7.44 -18.28 6.91
N VAL A 215 6.56 -17.99 5.97
CA VAL A 215 6.89 -17.28 4.76
C VAL A 215 6.26 -15.88 4.81
N LYS A 216 6.94 -14.91 4.19
CA LYS A 216 6.41 -13.58 3.95
C LYS A 216 6.31 -13.38 2.44
N VAL A 217 5.17 -12.89 1.97
CA VAL A 217 4.98 -12.47 0.59
C VAL A 217 4.79 -10.96 0.58
N ALA A 218 5.65 -10.26 -0.14
CA ALA A 218 5.48 -8.83 -0.43
C ALA A 218 5.05 -8.68 -1.89
N LEU A 219 4.01 -7.91 -2.12
CA LEU A 219 3.41 -7.70 -3.43
C LEU A 219 3.33 -6.20 -3.70
N ILE A 220 3.77 -5.80 -4.89
CA ILE A 220 3.66 -4.44 -5.42
C ILE A 220 2.94 -4.53 -6.74
N ALA A 221 1.92 -3.69 -6.95
CA ALA A 221 1.24 -3.58 -8.23
C ALA A 221 1.08 -2.11 -8.61
N THR A 222 1.23 -1.82 -9.91
CA THR A 222 1.24 -0.47 -10.46
C THR A 222 0.56 -0.44 -11.83
N ASP A 223 0.46 0.76 -12.40
CA ASP A 223 -0.08 0.98 -13.74
C ASP A 223 -1.52 0.48 -13.86
N PHE A 224 -2.39 0.96 -12.96
CA PHE A 224 -3.80 0.62 -12.97
C PHE A 224 -4.55 1.44 -14.02
N ALA A 225 -5.30 0.75 -14.89
CA ALA A 225 -6.26 1.42 -15.76
C ALA A 225 -7.40 1.98 -14.88
N ASP A 226 -7.53 3.32 -14.79
CA ASP A 226 -8.66 4.02 -14.15
C ASP A 226 -8.80 3.91 -12.60
N MET A 227 -7.74 4.19 -11.83
CA MET A 227 -7.88 4.34 -10.35
C MET A 227 -8.61 5.63 -9.89
N ASN A 228 -9.04 6.50 -10.78
CA ASN A 228 -9.64 7.80 -10.43
C ASN A 228 -11.05 7.75 -9.81
N VAL A 229 -11.70 6.60 -9.75
CA VAL A 229 -13.14 6.52 -9.46
C VAL A 229 -13.48 6.17 -8.00
N THR A 230 -12.59 5.52 -7.26
CA THR A 230 -12.97 4.92 -5.97
C THR A 230 -12.84 5.83 -4.75
N MET A 231 -12.22 7.00 -4.85
CA MET A 231 -12.16 7.94 -3.73
C MET A 231 -13.42 8.81 -3.58
N ASN A 232 -14.23 8.97 -4.63
CA ASN A 232 -15.40 9.86 -4.61
C ASN A 232 -16.70 9.21 -4.08
N ASP A 233 -16.90 7.91 -4.27
CA ASP A 233 -18.20 7.29 -3.94
C ASP A 233 -18.44 7.06 -2.44
N LYS A 234 -17.38 6.96 -1.62
CA LYS A 234 -17.54 6.77 -0.17
C LYS A 234 -17.57 8.07 0.65
N ALA A 235 -17.12 9.19 0.11
CA ALA A 235 -17.36 10.48 0.75
C ALA A 235 -18.87 10.82 0.80
N SER A 236 -19.65 10.28 -0.13
CA SER A 236 -21.11 10.44 -0.18
C SER A 236 -21.84 9.51 0.81
N GLN A 237 -21.35 8.29 1.02
CA GLN A 237 -21.94 7.36 1.99
C GLN A 237 -21.63 7.75 3.44
N THR A 238 -20.45 8.30 3.71
CA THR A 238 -20.13 8.84 5.04
C THR A 238 -21.05 10.01 5.40
N THR A 239 -21.53 10.77 4.42
CA THR A 239 -22.46 11.89 4.67
C THR A 239 -23.84 11.41 5.13
N GLU A 240 -24.32 10.26 4.68
CA GLU A 240 -25.59 9.69 5.13
C GLU A 240 -25.47 9.04 6.51
N GLN A 241 -24.42 8.30 6.79
CA GLN A 241 -24.15 7.76 8.13
C GLN A 241 -23.87 8.86 9.15
N GLN A 242 -23.21 9.95 8.77
CA GLN A 242 -23.02 11.12 9.63
C GLN A 242 -24.33 11.87 9.88
N LYS A 243 -25.25 11.93 8.91
CA LYS A 243 -26.60 12.46 9.15
C LYS A 243 -27.36 11.60 10.16
N VAL A 244 -27.33 10.30 10.00
CA VAL A 244 -27.98 9.36 10.95
C VAL A 244 -27.38 9.49 12.35
N MET A 245 -26.06 9.60 12.48
CA MET A 245 -25.40 9.85 13.77
C MET A 245 -25.75 11.22 14.36
N MET A 246 -25.78 12.27 13.54
CA MET A 246 -26.20 13.61 13.98
C MET A 246 -27.65 13.60 14.48
N ASP A 247 -28.54 12.95 13.78
CA ASP A 247 -29.96 12.84 14.20
C ASP A 247 -30.12 11.99 15.47
N MET A 248 -29.33 10.92 15.63
CA MET A 248 -29.34 10.12 16.87
C MET A 248 -28.78 10.87 18.09
N TYR A 249 -27.72 11.66 17.93
CA TYR A 249 -27.08 12.36 19.06
C TYR A 249 -27.63 13.76 19.34
N TYR A 250 -28.25 14.42 18.38
CA TYR A 250 -28.72 15.80 18.47
C TYR A 250 -30.23 15.97 18.22
N GLY A 251 -30.94 14.91 17.79
CA GLY A 251 -32.36 14.92 17.54
C GLY A 251 -33.22 15.05 18.81
N GLU A 252 -32.72 14.70 19.99
CA GLU A 252 -33.45 14.74 21.25
C GLU A 252 -33.43 16.10 21.99
N ARG A 253 -32.81 17.14 21.46
CA ARG A 253 -32.74 18.47 22.11
C ARG A 253 -33.80 19.48 21.66
N LYS A 254 -34.81 19.10 20.90
CA LYS A 254 -35.88 20.01 20.45
C LYS A 254 -37.26 19.73 21.09
N GLN A 255 -37.30 19.11 22.26
CA GLN A 255 -38.50 19.06 23.08
C GLN A 255 -38.15 19.30 24.56
N LYS A 256 -37.98 20.57 24.92
CA LYS A 256 -38.39 21.14 26.22
C LYS A 256 -38.37 22.67 26.12
#